data_ff905504b48c65c000826bee2092be66
#
_entry.id   ff905504b48c65c000826bee2092be66
#
_cell.length_a   1.000
_cell.length_b   1.000
_cell.length_c   1.000
_cell.angle_alpha   90.00
_cell.angle_beta   90.00
_cell.angle_gamma   90.00
#
_symmetry.space_group_name_H-M   'P 1'
#
loop_
_entity.id
_entity.type
_entity.pdbx_description
1 polymer ?
#
loop_
_entity_poly.entity_id
_entity_poly.type
_entity_poly.pdbx_seq_one_letter_code
_entity_poly.pdbx_strand_id
1 'polypeptide(L)'
;TQVSRADSDALHAYLQSLPAVAARPPAHTLRWPFNTQAALSVWRALYFSPGSFVPEAVQSAEWNRGAYLVRGLGHCSACHSARDALGGSSPLDLAGGLIPMQNWYAPSLSARSEAGLADWPVDDVVTLLQTGVAPRASVLGPMAEVVLHSTQYMSAADLRAMAVYLKALPHTDTLAP
;
A
#
# COMPACT_ATOMS: atom_id res chain seq x y z
N THR A 1 9.76 -5.39 1.61
CA THR A 1 11.12 -4.85 1.39
C THR A 1 11.34 -4.35 -0.04
N GLN A 2 10.40 -3.63 -0.59
CA GLN A 2 10.54 -3.04 -1.94
C GLN A 2 11.25 -1.67 -1.91
N VAL A 3 11.52 -1.11 -0.73
CA VAL A 3 12.12 0.22 -0.57
C VAL A 3 13.63 0.17 -0.79
N SER A 4 14.17 1.16 -1.51
CA SER A 4 15.60 1.29 -1.73
C SER A 4 16.36 1.61 -0.44
N ARG A 5 17.65 1.27 -0.39
CA ARG A 5 18.50 1.62 0.75
C ARG A 5 18.58 3.14 0.92
N ALA A 6 18.70 3.88 -0.17
CA ALA A 6 18.79 5.34 -0.15
C ALA A 6 17.53 5.99 0.47
N ASP A 7 16.34 5.54 0.08
CA ASP A 7 15.10 6.05 0.65
C ASP A 7 14.91 5.63 2.11
N SER A 8 15.34 4.42 2.46
CA SER A 8 15.32 3.96 3.85
C SER A 8 16.23 4.83 4.75
N ASP A 9 17.44 5.17 4.26
CA ASP A 9 18.36 6.03 4.97
C ASP A 9 17.85 7.48 5.08
N ALA A 10 17.18 7.99 4.02
CA ALA A 10 16.54 9.31 4.04
C ALA A 10 15.39 9.37 5.05
N LEU A 11 14.54 8.33 5.09
CA LEU A 11 13.48 8.21 6.08
C LEU A 11 14.04 8.16 7.51
N HIS A 12 15.12 7.40 7.71
CA HIS A 12 15.78 7.33 9.01
C HIS A 12 16.32 8.71 9.44
N ALA A 13 17.01 9.41 8.54
CA ALA A 13 17.53 10.75 8.82
C ALA A 13 16.41 11.74 9.16
N TYR A 14 15.29 11.68 8.43
CA TYR A 14 14.12 12.50 8.71
C TYR A 14 13.55 12.21 10.11
N LEU A 15 13.32 10.94 10.44
CA LEU A 15 12.79 10.56 11.75
C LEU A 15 13.70 10.97 12.89
N GLN A 16 15.04 10.93 12.70
CA GLN A 16 16.02 11.41 13.69
C GLN A 16 16.00 12.93 13.86
N SER A 17 15.51 13.69 12.88
CA SER A 17 15.40 15.15 12.96
C SER A 17 14.17 15.63 13.73
N LEU A 18 13.21 14.73 13.98
CA LEU A 18 11.98 15.10 14.70
C LEU A 18 12.25 15.30 16.20
N PRO A 19 11.52 16.20 16.87
CA PRO A 19 11.61 16.35 18.32
C PRO A 19 11.28 15.03 19.03
N ALA A 20 12.10 14.66 20.00
CA ALA A 20 11.88 13.46 20.79
C ALA A 20 10.61 13.59 21.64
N VAL A 21 9.76 12.56 21.59
CA VAL A 21 8.55 12.49 22.42
C VAL A 21 8.80 11.56 23.60
N ALA A 22 8.74 12.10 24.82
CA ALA A 22 8.94 11.35 26.05
C ALA A 22 7.68 10.59 26.51
N ALA A 23 7.07 9.84 25.59
CA ALA A 23 5.92 8.98 25.88
C ALA A 23 6.33 7.51 25.92
N ARG A 24 5.86 6.78 26.94
CA ARG A 24 6.01 5.32 26.96
C ARG A 24 4.91 4.71 26.08
N PRO A 25 5.27 3.89 25.07
CA PRO A 25 4.25 3.18 24.30
C PRO A 25 3.46 2.24 25.23
N PRO A 26 2.15 2.07 25.00
CA PRO A 26 1.36 1.12 25.74
C PRO A 26 1.88 -0.31 25.53
N ALA A 27 1.72 -1.18 26.54
CA ALA A 27 2.05 -2.58 26.39
C ALA A 27 1.17 -3.20 25.28
N HIS A 28 1.77 -4.09 24.48
CA HIS A 28 0.99 -4.79 23.45
C HIS A 28 -0.01 -5.78 24.06
N THR A 29 -1.11 -6.01 23.38
CA THR A 29 -2.19 -6.93 23.80
C THR A 29 -2.19 -8.26 23.05
N LEU A 30 -1.12 -8.58 22.33
CA LEU A 30 -1.00 -9.82 21.59
C LEU A 30 -1.06 -11.02 22.52
N ARG A 31 -1.87 -12.02 22.14
CA ARG A 31 -2.03 -13.27 22.91
C ARG A 31 -0.88 -14.23 22.60
N TRP A 32 -0.53 -15.07 23.58
CA TRP A 32 0.37 -16.19 23.35
C TRP A 32 -0.19 -17.12 22.25
N PRO A 33 0.66 -17.64 21.31
CA PRO A 33 2.12 -17.50 21.19
C PRO A 33 2.57 -16.27 20.38
N PHE A 34 1.66 -15.46 19.82
CA PHE A 34 1.94 -14.35 18.89
C PHE A 34 2.70 -13.18 19.54
N ASN A 35 2.76 -13.15 20.85
CA ASN A 35 3.55 -12.18 21.62
C ASN A 35 5.02 -12.60 21.79
N THR A 36 5.48 -13.67 21.15
CA THR A 36 6.84 -14.19 21.28
C THR A 36 7.69 -13.93 20.03
N GLN A 37 8.99 -13.71 20.23
CA GLN A 37 9.93 -13.57 19.11
C GLN A 37 10.05 -14.86 18.28
N ALA A 38 9.83 -16.02 18.88
CA ALA A 38 9.83 -17.31 18.20
C ALA A 38 8.69 -17.37 17.15
N ALA A 39 7.47 -17.01 17.54
CA ALA A 39 6.33 -16.98 16.62
C ALA A 39 6.56 -15.98 15.48
N LEU A 40 7.11 -14.79 15.79
CA LEU A 40 7.46 -13.81 14.77
C LEU A 40 8.55 -14.32 13.81
N SER A 41 9.54 -15.07 14.30
CA SER A 41 10.59 -15.66 13.47
C SER A 41 10.02 -16.69 12.49
N VAL A 42 9.10 -17.53 12.95
CA VAL A 42 8.40 -18.49 12.09
C VAL A 42 7.55 -17.74 11.04
N TRP A 43 6.76 -16.76 11.46
CA TRP A 43 5.95 -15.97 10.54
C TRP A 43 6.80 -15.27 9.47
N ARG A 44 7.94 -14.68 9.88
CA ARG A 44 8.88 -14.06 8.94
C ARG A 44 9.49 -15.06 7.96
N ALA A 45 9.79 -16.29 8.40
CA ALA A 45 10.30 -17.34 7.52
C ALA A 45 9.28 -17.73 6.43
N LEU A 46 7.98 -17.65 6.74
CA LEU A 46 6.91 -17.98 5.81
C LEU A 46 6.61 -16.85 4.81
N TYR A 47 6.63 -15.60 5.26
CA TYR A 47 6.08 -14.45 4.50
C TYR A 47 7.09 -13.38 4.11
N PHE A 48 8.25 -13.35 4.74
CA PHE A 48 9.22 -12.31 4.47
C PHE A 48 10.25 -12.75 3.44
N SER A 49 10.20 -12.14 2.26
CA SER A 49 11.21 -12.28 1.22
C SER A 49 12.05 -11.00 1.17
N PRO A 50 13.34 -11.06 1.58
CA PRO A 50 14.22 -9.90 1.49
C PRO A 50 14.48 -9.54 0.03
N GLY A 51 14.55 -8.23 -0.25
CA GLY A 51 14.83 -7.74 -1.60
C GLY A 51 14.54 -6.25 -1.72
N SER A 52 15.08 -5.64 -2.75
CA SER A 52 14.74 -4.28 -3.17
C SER A 52 13.90 -4.33 -4.44
N PHE A 53 13.18 -3.26 -4.71
CA PHE A 53 12.49 -3.11 -6.00
C PHE A 53 13.49 -3.17 -7.15
N VAL A 54 13.19 -3.98 -8.14
CA VAL A 54 13.95 -4.07 -9.40
C VAL A 54 13.06 -3.55 -10.51
N PRO A 55 13.46 -2.49 -11.24
CA PRO A 55 12.71 -1.98 -12.37
C PRO A 55 12.53 -3.05 -13.46
N GLU A 56 11.36 -3.09 -14.06
CA GLU A 56 11.06 -3.95 -15.21
C GLU A 56 11.53 -3.26 -16.49
N ALA A 57 12.53 -3.85 -17.17
CA ALA A 57 13.19 -3.23 -18.33
C ALA A 57 12.26 -3.00 -19.54
N VAL A 58 11.17 -3.76 -19.63
CA VAL A 58 10.16 -3.64 -20.70
C VAL A 58 9.14 -2.54 -20.42
N GLN A 59 9.11 -1.99 -19.22
CA GLN A 59 8.18 -0.95 -18.80
C GLN A 59 8.81 0.45 -18.86
N SER A 60 7.97 1.47 -18.97
CA SER A 60 8.43 2.85 -18.93
C SER A 60 9.01 3.25 -17.58
N ALA A 61 9.82 4.30 -17.55
CA ALA A 61 10.35 4.87 -16.31
C ALA A 61 9.21 5.34 -15.37
N GLU A 62 8.14 5.91 -15.93
CA GLU A 62 6.97 6.37 -15.21
C GLU A 62 6.23 5.19 -14.57
N TRP A 63 6.02 4.09 -15.32
CA TRP A 63 5.40 2.88 -14.77
C TRP A 63 6.25 2.27 -13.64
N ASN A 64 7.56 2.17 -13.83
CA ASN A 64 8.49 1.66 -12.82
C ASN A 64 8.50 2.53 -11.56
N ARG A 65 8.42 3.85 -11.70
CA ARG A 65 8.29 4.77 -10.55
C ARG A 65 6.98 4.51 -9.81
N GLY A 66 5.88 4.36 -10.53
CA GLY A 66 4.57 4.03 -9.96
C GLY A 66 4.58 2.69 -9.22
N ALA A 67 5.15 1.65 -9.84
CA ALA A 67 5.32 0.33 -9.23
C ALA A 67 6.12 0.40 -7.92
N TYR A 68 7.22 1.14 -7.92
CA TYR A 68 8.04 1.37 -6.73
C TYR A 68 7.26 2.05 -5.60
N LEU A 69 6.50 3.09 -5.92
CA LEU A 69 5.69 3.80 -4.94
C LEU A 69 4.56 2.92 -4.38
N VAL A 70 3.81 2.24 -5.24
CA VAL A 70 2.65 1.43 -4.83
C VAL A 70 3.07 0.18 -4.05
N ARG A 71 4.12 -0.53 -4.53
CA ARG A 71 4.60 -1.77 -3.92
C ARG A 71 5.48 -1.53 -2.69
N GLY A 72 6.21 -0.42 -2.66
CA GLY A 72 7.20 -0.07 -1.64
C GLY A 72 6.69 0.98 -0.66
N LEU A 73 6.94 2.25 -0.94
CA LEU A 73 6.69 3.34 0.02
C LEU A 73 5.21 3.49 0.41
N GLY A 74 4.30 3.35 -0.55
CA GLY A 74 2.85 3.44 -0.32
C GLY A 74 2.23 2.17 0.24
N HIS A 75 2.90 1.00 0.07
CA HIS A 75 2.46 -0.34 0.49
C HIS A 75 0.93 -0.57 0.42
N CYS A 76 0.33 -0.21 -0.69
CA CYS A 76 -1.12 -0.22 -0.91
C CYS A 76 -1.76 -1.60 -0.65
N SER A 77 -1.00 -2.68 -0.88
CA SER A 77 -1.41 -4.06 -0.55
C SER A 77 -1.64 -4.30 0.94
N ALA A 78 -1.16 -3.43 1.83
CA ALA A 78 -1.45 -3.57 3.27
C ALA A 78 -2.95 -3.49 3.58
N CYS A 79 -3.71 -2.75 2.77
CA CYS A 79 -5.17 -2.65 2.86
C CYS A 79 -5.86 -3.34 1.68
N HIS A 80 -5.36 -3.15 0.46
CA HIS A 80 -6.01 -3.61 -0.77
C HIS A 80 -5.64 -5.06 -1.16
N SER A 81 -5.21 -5.91 -0.23
CA SER A 81 -5.00 -7.34 -0.47
C SER A 81 -5.66 -8.19 0.59
N ALA A 82 -6.21 -9.32 0.16
CA ALA A 82 -6.73 -10.32 1.07
C ALA A 82 -5.62 -10.90 1.95
N ARG A 83 -5.99 -11.36 3.14
CA ARG A 83 -5.09 -12.02 4.07
C ARG A 83 -5.50 -13.46 4.29
N ASP A 84 -4.52 -14.34 4.37
CA ASP A 84 -4.74 -15.71 4.77
C ASP A 84 -4.98 -15.86 6.29
N ALA A 85 -5.20 -17.10 6.72
CA ALA A 85 -5.48 -17.41 8.13
C ALA A 85 -4.34 -17.04 9.11
N LEU A 86 -3.12 -16.86 8.62
CA LEU A 86 -1.95 -16.44 9.40
C LEU A 86 -1.66 -14.93 9.25
N GLY A 87 -2.52 -14.20 8.55
CA GLY A 87 -2.40 -12.76 8.34
C GLY A 87 -1.41 -12.35 7.24
N GLY A 88 -0.88 -13.30 6.48
CA GLY A 88 -0.02 -13.02 5.33
C GLY A 88 -0.80 -12.50 4.14
N SER A 89 -0.17 -11.70 3.28
CA SER A 89 -0.74 -11.23 2.01
C SER A 89 0.33 -11.17 0.93
N SER A 90 -0.08 -11.25 -0.34
CA SER A 90 0.81 -11.02 -1.46
C SER A 90 1.05 -9.52 -1.67
N PRO A 91 2.29 -9.04 -1.74
CA PRO A 91 2.58 -7.63 -2.01
C PRO A 91 2.12 -7.15 -3.40
N LEU A 92 1.92 -8.07 -4.34
CA LEU A 92 1.51 -7.77 -5.72
C LEU A 92 0.01 -7.95 -5.94
N ASP A 93 -0.68 -8.52 -4.97
CA ASP A 93 -2.11 -8.70 -4.99
C ASP A 93 -2.78 -7.40 -4.49
N LEU A 94 -3.56 -6.78 -5.35
CA LEU A 94 -4.39 -5.61 -5.05
C LEU A 94 -5.86 -5.94 -5.31
N ALA A 95 -6.22 -7.20 -5.05
CA ALA A 95 -7.54 -7.78 -5.32
C ALA A 95 -8.60 -7.42 -4.24
N GLY A 96 -8.28 -6.54 -3.33
CA GLY A 96 -9.18 -6.12 -2.25
C GLY A 96 -9.07 -7.01 -1.02
N GLY A 97 -9.61 -6.54 0.10
CA GLY A 97 -9.62 -7.31 1.33
C GLY A 97 -10.16 -6.57 2.54
N LEU A 98 -10.46 -7.33 3.58
CA LEU A 98 -10.86 -6.78 4.87
C LEU A 98 -9.63 -6.22 5.60
N ILE A 99 -9.67 -4.96 6.00
CA ILE A 99 -8.61 -4.34 6.80
C ILE A 99 -8.70 -4.90 8.22
N PRO A 100 -7.64 -5.59 8.71
CA PRO A 100 -7.69 -6.21 10.03
C PRO A 100 -8.00 -5.21 11.13
N MET A 101 -8.84 -5.60 12.08
CA MET A 101 -9.21 -4.84 13.30
C MET A 101 -9.96 -3.52 13.07
N GLN A 102 -10.18 -3.08 11.84
CA GLN A 102 -10.91 -1.85 11.55
C GLN A 102 -12.32 -2.10 11.00
N ASN A 103 -12.61 -3.33 10.60
CA ASN A 103 -13.89 -3.73 10.00
C ASN A 103 -14.27 -2.90 8.75
N TRP A 104 -13.26 -2.48 7.99
CA TRP A 104 -13.41 -1.84 6.70
C TRP A 104 -12.97 -2.77 5.59
N TYR A 105 -13.71 -2.79 4.49
CA TYR A 105 -13.31 -3.47 3.27
C TYR A 105 -12.63 -2.48 2.32
N ALA A 106 -11.39 -2.78 1.94
CA ALA A 106 -10.69 -2.05 0.90
C ALA A 106 -10.98 -2.73 -0.46
N PRO A 107 -11.55 -2.01 -1.44
CA PRO A 107 -11.96 -2.63 -2.70
C PRO A 107 -10.76 -3.12 -3.51
N SER A 108 -11.02 -4.08 -4.40
CA SER A 108 -10.06 -4.45 -5.45
C SER A 108 -9.76 -3.25 -6.34
N LEU A 109 -8.48 -3.00 -6.57
CA LEU A 109 -8.06 -1.93 -7.50
C LEU A 109 -8.06 -2.40 -8.96
N SER A 110 -8.09 -3.72 -9.19
CA SER A 110 -8.05 -4.34 -10.52
C SER A 110 -9.39 -4.89 -11.00
N ALA A 111 -10.33 -5.25 -10.11
CA ALA A 111 -11.63 -5.77 -10.50
C ALA A 111 -12.56 -4.65 -10.98
N ARG A 112 -13.14 -4.81 -12.18
CA ARG A 112 -14.10 -3.85 -12.76
C ARG A 112 -15.37 -3.68 -11.96
N SER A 113 -15.78 -4.74 -11.26
CA SER A 113 -16.95 -4.74 -10.38
C SER A 113 -16.78 -3.93 -9.09
N GLU A 114 -15.54 -3.53 -8.78
CA GLU A 114 -15.20 -2.75 -7.59
C GLU A 114 -14.57 -1.40 -7.97
N ALA A 115 -13.30 -1.14 -7.66
CA ALA A 115 -12.66 0.14 -8.01
C ALA A 115 -12.37 0.28 -9.51
N GLY A 116 -11.99 -0.82 -10.19
CA GLY A 116 -11.85 -0.86 -11.65
C GLY A 116 -10.98 0.23 -12.26
N LEU A 117 -9.85 0.57 -11.63
CA LEU A 117 -9.06 1.76 -11.98
C LEU A 117 -8.52 1.75 -13.41
N ALA A 118 -8.40 0.60 -14.05
CA ALA A 118 -7.93 0.52 -15.44
C ALA A 118 -8.86 1.26 -16.42
N ASP A 119 -10.17 1.31 -16.14
CA ASP A 119 -11.16 1.98 -16.97
C ASP A 119 -11.31 3.48 -16.66
N TRP A 120 -10.55 4.00 -15.70
CA TRP A 120 -10.59 5.41 -15.31
C TRP A 120 -9.61 6.24 -16.15
N PRO A 121 -9.90 7.51 -16.44
CA PRO A 121 -8.88 8.45 -16.88
C PRO A 121 -7.74 8.55 -15.85
N VAL A 122 -6.50 8.71 -16.32
CA VAL A 122 -5.34 8.88 -15.42
C VAL A 122 -5.56 10.04 -14.46
N ASP A 123 -6.08 11.16 -14.98
CA ASP A 123 -6.29 12.39 -14.21
C ASP A 123 -7.36 12.22 -13.12
N ASP A 124 -8.36 11.36 -13.33
CA ASP A 124 -9.35 11.04 -12.29
C ASP A 124 -8.69 10.26 -11.14
N VAL A 125 -7.80 9.31 -11.46
CA VAL A 125 -7.05 8.56 -10.44
C VAL A 125 -6.10 9.49 -9.67
N VAL A 126 -5.40 10.39 -10.37
CA VAL A 126 -4.55 11.41 -9.75
C VAL A 126 -5.38 12.29 -8.82
N THR A 127 -6.51 12.79 -9.29
CA THR A 127 -7.41 13.65 -8.49
C THR A 127 -7.91 12.92 -7.25
N LEU A 128 -8.31 11.64 -7.38
CA LEU A 128 -8.74 10.83 -6.24
C LEU A 128 -7.63 10.67 -5.20
N LEU A 129 -6.41 10.36 -5.63
CA LEU A 129 -5.27 10.20 -4.72
C LEU A 129 -4.84 11.52 -4.07
N GLN A 130 -5.04 12.65 -4.76
CA GLN A 130 -4.64 13.96 -4.26
C GLN A 130 -5.67 14.60 -3.34
N THR A 131 -6.95 14.48 -3.68
CA THR A 131 -8.01 15.23 -3.01
C THR A 131 -9.01 14.34 -2.26
N GLY A 132 -9.00 13.05 -2.52
CA GLY A 132 -9.99 12.10 -2.00
C GLY A 132 -11.32 12.11 -2.74
N VAL A 133 -11.51 12.97 -3.74
CA VAL A 133 -12.75 13.09 -4.51
C VAL A 133 -12.44 13.17 -6.00
N ALA A 134 -13.10 12.36 -6.79
CA ALA A 134 -13.01 12.36 -8.24
C ALA A 134 -14.42 12.19 -8.85
N PRO A 135 -14.63 12.42 -10.16
CA PRO A 135 -15.95 12.30 -10.79
C PRO A 135 -16.63 10.94 -10.62
N ARG A 136 -15.85 9.88 -10.41
CA ARG A 136 -16.33 8.49 -10.34
C ARG A 136 -16.46 7.95 -8.92
N ALA A 137 -15.73 8.51 -7.95
CA ALA A 137 -15.75 8.04 -6.58
C ALA A 137 -15.20 9.08 -5.59
N SER A 138 -15.47 8.83 -4.30
CA SER A 138 -14.79 9.48 -3.20
C SER A 138 -14.27 8.44 -2.22
N VAL A 139 -13.13 8.75 -1.58
CA VAL A 139 -12.55 7.89 -0.55
C VAL A 139 -13.27 8.07 0.78
N LEU A 140 -13.38 6.99 1.54
CA LEU A 140 -14.01 6.99 2.87
C LEU A 140 -13.14 6.23 3.87
N GLY A 141 -13.44 6.43 5.16
CA GLY A 141 -12.78 5.70 6.25
C GLY A 141 -11.26 5.77 6.19
N PRO A 142 -10.54 4.63 6.36
CA PRO A 142 -9.08 4.63 6.40
C PRO A 142 -8.40 5.22 5.17
N MET A 143 -9.00 5.10 3.97
CA MET A 143 -8.42 5.69 2.76
C MET A 143 -8.48 7.23 2.77
N ALA A 144 -9.48 7.82 3.42
CA ALA A 144 -9.53 9.28 3.61
C ALA A 144 -8.36 9.78 4.47
N GLU A 145 -7.98 9.03 5.51
CA GLU A 145 -6.80 9.32 6.34
C GLU A 145 -5.49 9.21 5.52
N VAL A 146 -5.40 8.23 4.62
CA VAL A 146 -4.24 8.09 3.72
C VAL A 146 -4.11 9.32 2.82
N VAL A 147 -5.20 9.81 2.25
CA VAL A 147 -5.18 11.03 1.45
C VAL A 147 -4.81 12.24 2.33
N LEU A 148 -5.49 12.41 3.46
CA LEU A 148 -5.31 13.57 4.35
C LEU A 148 -3.88 13.68 4.91
N HIS A 149 -3.23 12.56 5.23
CA HIS A 149 -1.93 12.56 5.90
C HIS A 149 -0.75 12.17 5.00
N SER A 150 -1.01 11.75 3.75
CA SER A 150 0.04 11.24 2.87
C SER A 150 -0.10 11.72 1.43
N THR A 151 -1.03 11.16 0.65
CA THR A 151 -1.00 11.31 -0.81
C THR A 151 -1.25 12.74 -1.29
N GLN A 152 -2.00 13.56 -0.56
CA GLN A 152 -2.21 14.97 -0.93
C GLN A 152 -0.91 15.80 -0.99
N TYR A 153 0.15 15.36 -0.31
CA TYR A 153 1.45 16.04 -0.26
C TYR A 153 2.45 15.50 -1.29
N MET A 154 2.06 14.49 -2.06
CA MET A 154 2.92 13.93 -3.09
C MET A 154 3.03 14.86 -4.30
N SER A 155 4.13 14.75 -5.04
CA SER A 155 4.29 15.48 -6.30
C SER A 155 3.29 15.00 -7.35
N ALA A 156 2.85 15.90 -8.23
CA ALA A 156 1.97 15.51 -9.34
C ALA A 156 2.58 14.42 -10.22
N ALA A 157 3.92 14.42 -10.40
CA ALA A 157 4.62 13.39 -11.15
C ALA A 157 4.53 12.01 -10.49
N ASP A 158 4.66 11.94 -9.16
CA ASP A 158 4.56 10.67 -8.42
C ASP A 158 3.11 10.16 -8.38
N LEU A 159 2.12 11.02 -8.18
CA LEU A 159 0.72 10.65 -8.27
C LEU A 159 0.35 10.11 -9.64
N ARG A 160 0.85 10.77 -10.71
CA ARG A 160 0.64 10.30 -12.07
C ARG A 160 1.32 8.95 -12.32
N ALA A 161 2.55 8.77 -11.86
CA ALA A 161 3.25 7.49 -11.95
C ALA A 161 2.48 6.37 -11.25
N MET A 162 1.95 6.61 -10.05
CA MET A 162 1.08 5.65 -9.34
C MET A 162 -0.17 5.34 -10.15
N ALA A 163 -0.84 6.34 -10.72
CA ALA A 163 -2.02 6.15 -11.55
C ALA A 163 -1.72 5.30 -12.79
N VAL A 164 -0.61 5.58 -13.48
CA VAL A 164 -0.16 4.79 -14.66
C VAL A 164 0.07 3.33 -14.29
N TYR A 165 0.74 3.07 -13.16
CA TYR A 165 0.96 1.71 -12.69
C TYR A 165 -0.34 1.00 -12.30
N LEU A 166 -1.21 1.64 -11.51
CA LEU A 166 -2.46 1.07 -11.04
C LEU A 166 -3.41 0.73 -12.20
N LYS A 167 -3.45 1.55 -13.23
CA LYS A 167 -4.24 1.29 -14.44
C LYS A 167 -3.72 0.13 -15.29
N ALA A 168 -2.43 -0.17 -15.20
CA ALA A 168 -1.79 -1.27 -15.92
C ALA A 168 -1.88 -2.61 -15.18
N LEU A 169 -2.53 -2.67 -14.02
CA LEU A 169 -2.74 -3.93 -13.30
C LEU A 169 -3.60 -4.88 -14.14
N PRO A 170 -3.28 -6.19 -14.14
CA PRO A 170 -4.10 -7.17 -14.83
C PRO A 170 -5.51 -7.17 -14.23
N HIS A 171 -6.51 -7.15 -15.10
CA HIS A 171 -7.90 -7.23 -14.66
C HIS A 171 -8.19 -8.58 -14.01
N THR A 172 -8.79 -8.54 -12.84
CA THR A 172 -9.36 -9.72 -12.19
C THR A 172 -10.87 -9.52 -12.14
N ASP A 173 -11.62 -10.34 -12.88
CA ASP A 173 -13.10 -10.32 -12.81
C ASP A 173 -13.62 -11.19 -11.65
N THR A 174 -12.74 -11.79 -10.89
CA THR A 174 -13.10 -12.64 -9.75
C THR A 174 -13.10 -11.81 -8.48
N LEU A 175 -14.28 -11.70 -7.88
CA LEU A 175 -14.41 -11.29 -6.48
C LEU A 175 -13.53 -12.22 -5.65
N ALA A 176 -12.66 -11.66 -4.82
CA ALA A 176 -11.96 -12.46 -3.81
C ALA A 176 -13.02 -13.12 -2.90
N PRO A 177 -12.91 -14.42 -2.59
CA PRO A 177 -13.87 -15.13 -1.76
C PRO A 177 -13.94 -14.60 -0.33
#